data_11f6dfe8aa9597b0d183d5e82a71ebf2
#
_entry.id   11f6dfe8aa9597b0d183d5e82a71ebf2
#
_cell.length_a   1.000
_cell.length_b   1.000
_cell.length_c   1.000
_cell.angle_alpha   90.00
_cell.angle_beta   90.00
_cell.angle_gamma   90.00
#
_symmetry.space_group_name_H-M   'P 1'
#
loop_
_entity.id
_entity.type
_entity.pdbx_description
1 polymer ?
#
loop_
_entity_poly.entity_id
_entity_poly.type
_entity_poly.pdbx_seq_one_letter_code
_entity_poly.pdbx_strand_id
1 'polypeptide(L)'
;MIDKLEEGQIVQCTVEKIIGTIVFVSIDGYNEEGTITSSEISPGRIRNLREYVIPGKKIVCKILSIKNGKYYLSLRRVTQSARKELLDKISREKSLAAILKTVLGKEKSEKVIANITKDHNLIDFFENAKSNPPIIKEYLSKEEAEKIIKIIESKKDKNKEIRQIFNLSTKSSNGIVTIKKILTDLSKKYNCNISYIAAGKYRILFKGEDFKILKSENNKFTEEIEKLSKKNNCDFSIQKS
;
A
#
# COMPACT_ATOMS: atom_id res chain seq x y z
N MET A 1 -19.40 -14.78 8.73
CA MET A 1 -20.37 -13.66 8.84
C MET A 1 -19.80 -12.51 8.04
N ILE A 2 -20.58 -11.92 7.12
CA ILE A 2 -20.20 -10.64 6.51
C ILE A 2 -20.14 -9.66 7.67
N ASP A 3 -18.97 -9.04 7.90
CA ASP A 3 -18.79 -8.07 8.98
C ASP A 3 -19.88 -7.01 8.87
N LYS A 4 -20.63 -6.82 9.96
CA LYS A 4 -21.71 -5.82 10.00
C LYS A 4 -21.07 -4.44 9.81
N LEU A 5 -21.62 -3.66 8.88
CA LEU A 5 -21.14 -2.30 8.66
C LEU A 5 -21.35 -1.45 9.91
N GLU A 6 -20.31 -0.70 10.31
CA GLU A 6 -20.30 0.11 11.52
C GLU A 6 -20.06 1.60 11.21
N GLU A 7 -20.54 2.46 12.11
CA GLU A 7 -20.24 3.89 12.03
C GLU A 7 -18.74 4.14 12.21
N GLY A 8 -18.19 5.03 11.40
CA GLY A 8 -16.75 5.31 11.37
C GLY A 8 -15.94 4.45 10.41
N GLN A 9 -16.49 3.33 9.93
CA GLN A 9 -15.83 2.42 8.99
C GLN A 9 -15.59 3.09 7.63
N ILE A 10 -14.46 2.74 6.99
CA ILE A 10 -14.12 3.21 5.65
C ILE A 10 -14.44 2.09 4.66
N VAL A 11 -15.21 2.42 3.65
CA VAL A 11 -15.73 1.46 2.67
C VAL A 11 -15.51 1.96 1.24
N GLN A 12 -15.39 1.03 0.30
CA GLN A 12 -15.43 1.34 -1.12
C GLN A 12 -16.89 1.33 -1.57
N CYS A 13 -17.26 2.34 -2.34
CA CYS A 13 -18.62 2.47 -2.88
C CYS A 13 -18.56 2.72 -4.37
N THR A 14 -19.59 2.29 -5.09
CA THR A 14 -19.82 2.61 -6.50
C THR A 14 -20.92 3.65 -6.58
N VAL A 15 -20.67 4.76 -7.29
CA VAL A 15 -21.67 5.82 -7.50
C VAL A 15 -22.74 5.30 -8.46
N GLU A 16 -24.00 5.30 -8.04
CA GLU A 16 -25.11 4.86 -8.89
C GLU A 16 -25.75 6.03 -9.63
N LYS A 17 -26.24 7.01 -8.88
CA LYS A 17 -26.94 8.17 -9.43
C LYS A 17 -26.75 9.42 -8.58
N ILE A 18 -26.98 10.57 -9.22
CA ILE A 18 -26.94 11.88 -8.58
C ILE A 18 -28.30 12.52 -8.79
N ILE A 19 -28.98 12.88 -7.68
CA ILE A 19 -30.27 13.53 -7.71
C ILE A 19 -30.19 14.81 -6.87
N GLY A 20 -30.28 15.98 -7.54
CA GLY A 20 -30.10 17.26 -6.86
C GLY A 20 -28.77 17.38 -6.14
N THR A 21 -28.79 17.48 -4.82
CA THR A 21 -27.62 17.62 -3.95
C THR A 21 -27.21 16.33 -3.25
N ILE A 22 -27.85 15.21 -3.63
CA ILE A 22 -27.62 13.88 -3.01
C ILE A 22 -27.03 12.93 -4.03
N VAL A 23 -25.98 12.22 -3.64
CA VAL A 23 -25.35 11.15 -4.40
C VAL A 23 -25.75 9.81 -3.78
N PHE A 24 -26.30 8.92 -4.57
CA PHE A 24 -26.64 7.56 -4.20
C PHE A 24 -25.50 6.63 -4.61
N VAL A 25 -25.10 5.76 -3.70
CA VAL A 25 -23.99 4.82 -3.89
C VAL A 25 -24.37 3.44 -3.39
N SER A 26 -23.87 2.40 -4.05
CA SER A 26 -23.88 1.05 -3.51
C SER A 26 -22.56 0.77 -2.76
N ILE A 27 -22.63 0.09 -1.63
CA ILE A 27 -21.44 -0.27 -0.85
C ILE A 27 -20.87 -1.58 -1.41
N ASP A 28 -19.67 -1.52 -1.95
CA ASP A 28 -19.02 -2.66 -2.60
C ASP A 28 -18.83 -3.83 -1.62
N GLY A 29 -19.30 -5.02 -2.00
CA GLY A 29 -19.23 -6.23 -1.15
C GLY A 29 -20.38 -6.40 -0.16
N TYR A 30 -21.28 -5.42 -0.09
CA TYR A 30 -22.50 -5.46 0.72
C TYR A 30 -23.70 -5.15 -0.17
N ASN A 31 -24.86 -5.71 0.17
CA ASN A 31 -26.09 -5.47 -0.60
C ASN A 31 -26.84 -4.24 -0.06
N GLU A 32 -26.06 -3.18 0.24
CA GLU A 32 -26.53 -2.00 0.96
C GLU A 32 -26.31 -0.74 0.15
N GLU A 33 -27.31 0.16 0.20
CA GLU A 33 -27.25 1.47 -0.43
C GLU A 33 -26.93 2.56 0.58
N GLY A 34 -26.16 3.55 0.13
CA GLY A 34 -25.79 4.70 0.93
C GLY A 34 -26.05 6.02 0.21
N THR A 35 -26.05 7.09 0.99
CA THR A 35 -26.24 8.45 0.48
C THR A 35 -25.11 9.38 0.94
N ILE A 36 -24.69 10.27 0.06
CA ILE A 36 -23.70 11.31 0.34
C ILE A 36 -24.34 12.66 -0.02
N THR A 37 -24.41 13.55 0.94
CA THR A 37 -24.85 14.93 0.70
C THR A 37 -23.72 15.75 0.06
N SER A 38 -24.06 16.80 -0.68
CA SER A 38 -23.05 17.67 -1.32
C SER A 38 -22.02 18.23 -0.33
N SER A 39 -22.46 18.57 0.89
CA SER A 39 -21.58 19.05 1.97
C SER A 39 -20.56 18.00 2.43
N GLU A 40 -20.79 16.72 2.24
CA GLU A 40 -19.90 15.61 2.60
C GLU A 40 -19.04 15.10 1.45
N ILE A 41 -19.10 15.75 0.28
CA ILE A 41 -18.26 15.44 -0.90
C ILE A 41 -16.97 16.27 -0.86
N SER A 42 -17.09 17.60 -0.70
CA SER A 42 -15.96 18.52 -0.65
C SER A 42 -16.22 19.66 0.33
N PRO A 43 -15.17 20.19 0.98
CA PRO A 43 -15.30 21.41 1.76
C PRO A 43 -15.54 22.60 0.80
N GLY A 44 -16.55 23.40 1.10
CA GLY A 44 -16.90 24.58 0.34
C GLY A 44 -18.10 24.40 -0.62
N ARG A 45 -18.41 25.47 -1.38
CA ARG A 45 -19.55 25.48 -2.28
C ARG A 45 -19.25 24.72 -3.58
N ILE A 46 -19.91 23.61 -3.78
CA ILE A 46 -19.82 22.82 -5.02
C ILE A 46 -20.79 23.43 -6.05
N ARG A 47 -20.27 23.86 -7.19
CA ARG A 47 -21.09 24.33 -8.33
C ARG A 47 -21.60 23.16 -9.16
N ASN A 48 -20.74 22.13 -9.37
CA ASN A 48 -21.09 20.96 -10.15
C ASN A 48 -20.61 19.69 -9.45
N LEU A 49 -21.55 18.85 -8.97
CA LEU A 49 -21.22 17.58 -8.28
C LEU A 49 -20.50 16.58 -9.19
N ARG A 50 -20.76 16.64 -10.50
CA ARG A 50 -20.17 15.71 -11.48
C ARG A 50 -18.66 15.89 -11.67
N GLU A 51 -18.07 16.99 -11.22
CA GLU A 51 -16.61 17.17 -11.20
C GLU A 51 -15.92 16.30 -10.14
N TYR A 52 -16.64 15.98 -9.06
CA TYR A 52 -16.14 15.19 -7.93
C TYR A 52 -16.54 13.72 -8.03
N VAL A 53 -17.79 13.46 -8.44
CA VAL A 53 -18.38 12.12 -8.47
C VAL A 53 -19.12 11.90 -9.78
N ILE A 54 -18.87 10.76 -10.41
CA ILE A 54 -19.46 10.37 -11.70
C ILE A 54 -20.14 9.01 -11.51
N PRO A 55 -21.37 8.81 -12.00
CA PRO A 55 -22.01 7.49 -11.99
C PRO A 55 -21.11 6.40 -12.56
N GLY A 56 -21.08 5.23 -11.92
CA GLY A 56 -20.20 4.12 -12.24
C GLY A 56 -18.78 4.21 -11.65
N LYS A 57 -18.38 5.35 -11.11
CA LYS A 57 -17.06 5.53 -10.51
C LYS A 57 -17.00 4.96 -9.10
N LYS A 58 -15.91 4.24 -8.80
CA LYS A 58 -15.61 3.77 -7.45
C LYS A 58 -14.97 4.87 -6.62
N ILE A 59 -15.50 5.09 -5.43
CA ILE A 59 -15.04 6.09 -4.46
C ILE A 59 -14.87 5.44 -3.10
N VAL A 60 -14.03 6.03 -2.25
CA VAL A 60 -13.83 5.58 -0.87
C VAL A 60 -14.49 6.55 0.07
N CYS A 61 -15.41 6.05 0.90
CA CYS A 61 -16.21 6.83 1.81
C CYS A 61 -16.08 6.36 3.26
N LYS A 62 -16.38 7.24 4.20
CA LYS A 62 -16.52 6.92 5.61
C LYS A 62 -18.00 6.87 5.98
N ILE A 63 -18.43 5.84 6.70
CA ILE A 63 -19.79 5.75 7.25
C ILE A 63 -19.91 6.76 8.40
N LEU A 64 -20.81 7.70 8.30
CA LEU A 64 -21.05 8.71 9.32
C LEU A 64 -22.08 8.26 10.33
N SER A 65 -23.18 7.71 9.82
CA SER A 65 -24.28 7.19 10.65
C SER A 65 -25.11 6.17 9.88
N ILE A 66 -25.76 5.30 10.64
CA ILE A 66 -26.68 4.27 10.14
C ILE A 66 -28.04 4.54 10.79
N LYS A 67 -29.04 4.92 10.01
CA LYS A 67 -30.39 5.24 10.52
C LYS A 67 -31.44 4.51 9.68
N ASN A 68 -32.28 3.72 10.33
CA ASN A 68 -33.39 3.00 9.68
C ASN A 68 -32.92 2.18 8.44
N GLY A 69 -31.76 1.52 8.54
CA GLY A 69 -31.18 0.75 7.43
C GLY A 69 -30.59 1.59 6.29
N LYS A 70 -30.50 2.92 6.45
CA LYS A 70 -29.88 3.81 5.47
C LYS A 70 -28.51 4.26 5.95
N TYR A 71 -27.52 4.18 5.07
CA TYR A 71 -26.14 4.56 5.34
C TYR A 71 -25.86 5.98 4.86
N TYR A 72 -25.42 6.83 5.78
CA TYR A 72 -24.97 8.19 5.49
C TYR A 72 -23.45 8.23 5.43
N LEU A 73 -22.92 8.65 4.29
CA LEU A 73 -21.51 8.52 3.98
C LEU A 73 -20.85 9.86 3.70
N SER A 74 -19.52 9.93 3.87
CA SER A 74 -18.71 11.10 3.56
C SER A 74 -17.48 10.72 2.75
N LEU A 75 -17.26 11.45 1.66
CA LEU A 75 -16.05 11.39 0.86
C LEU A 75 -14.95 12.28 1.45
N ARG A 76 -15.29 13.47 1.95
CA ARG A 76 -14.34 14.46 2.45
C ARG A 76 -13.66 14.09 3.77
N ARG A 77 -14.31 13.25 4.59
CA ARG A 77 -13.77 12.85 5.90
C ARG A 77 -12.83 11.63 5.82
N VAL A 78 -12.50 11.18 4.62
CA VAL A 78 -11.53 10.11 4.39
C VAL A 78 -10.15 10.71 4.24
N THR A 79 -9.21 10.33 5.11
CA THR A 79 -7.81 10.75 5.00
C THR A 79 -7.12 10.02 3.84
N GLN A 80 -6.09 10.64 3.27
CA GLN A 80 -5.29 10.02 2.21
C GLN A 80 -4.67 8.68 2.64
N SER A 81 -4.24 8.59 3.90
CA SER A 81 -3.68 7.36 4.48
C SER A 81 -4.70 6.24 4.53
N ALA A 82 -5.89 6.52 5.09
CA ALA A 82 -6.96 5.55 5.22
C ALA A 82 -7.51 5.09 3.86
N ARG A 83 -7.60 6.02 2.88
CA ARG A 83 -7.95 5.68 1.50
C ARG A 83 -6.94 4.71 0.88
N LYS A 84 -5.64 5.00 1.05
CA LYS A 84 -4.57 4.15 0.53
C LYS A 84 -4.60 2.78 1.18
N GLU A 85 -4.75 2.71 2.49
CA GLU A 85 -4.82 1.46 3.26
C GLU A 85 -5.95 0.56 2.78
N LEU A 86 -7.17 1.11 2.61
CA LEU A 86 -8.30 0.35 2.09
C LEU A 86 -8.04 -0.14 0.65
N LEU A 87 -7.53 0.72 -0.24
CA LEU A 87 -7.25 0.33 -1.62
C LEU A 87 -6.15 -0.73 -1.70
N ASP A 88 -5.11 -0.65 -0.85
CA ASP A 88 -4.06 -1.67 -0.76
C ASP A 88 -4.64 -3.00 -0.25
N LYS A 89 -5.56 -2.97 0.74
CA LYS A 89 -6.27 -4.16 1.22
C LYS A 89 -7.08 -4.83 0.11
N ILE A 90 -7.92 -4.07 -0.58
CA ILE A 90 -8.72 -4.56 -1.71
C ILE A 90 -7.84 -5.12 -2.84
N SER A 91 -6.72 -4.45 -3.14
CA SER A 91 -5.77 -4.93 -4.15
C SER A 91 -5.13 -6.26 -3.76
N ARG A 92 -4.79 -6.45 -2.48
CA ARG A 92 -4.27 -7.72 -1.96
C ARG A 92 -5.30 -8.84 -2.04
N GLU A 93 -6.55 -8.57 -1.63
CA GLU A 93 -7.65 -9.55 -1.73
C GLU A 93 -7.88 -10.00 -3.17
N LYS A 94 -7.94 -9.06 -4.11
CA LYS A 94 -8.05 -9.36 -5.55
C LYS A 94 -6.88 -10.19 -6.07
N SER A 95 -5.66 -9.90 -5.61
CA SER A 95 -4.47 -10.65 -5.98
C SER A 95 -4.50 -12.09 -5.46
N LEU A 96 -4.97 -12.29 -4.23
CA LEU A 96 -5.15 -13.62 -3.63
C LEU A 96 -6.24 -14.41 -4.35
N ALA A 97 -7.38 -13.77 -4.63
CA ALA A 97 -8.45 -14.39 -5.43
C ALA A 97 -7.99 -14.78 -6.84
N ALA A 98 -7.16 -13.96 -7.49
CA ALA A 98 -6.58 -14.28 -8.79
C ALA A 98 -5.62 -15.48 -8.72
N ILE A 99 -4.81 -15.60 -7.67
CA ILE A 99 -3.93 -16.77 -7.44
C ILE A 99 -4.77 -18.03 -7.27
N LEU A 100 -5.80 -17.99 -6.42
CA LEU A 100 -6.72 -19.11 -6.24
C LEU A 100 -7.36 -19.54 -7.55
N LYS A 101 -7.81 -18.58 -8.35
CA LYS A 101 -8.43 -18.83 -9.66
C LYS A 101 -7.44 -19.47 -10.65
N THR A 102 -6.17 -19.08 -10.61
CA THR A 102 -5.12 -19.65 -11.48
C THR A 102 -4.79 -21.09 -11.10
N VAL A 103 -4.76 -21.42 -9.81
CA VAL A 103 -4.36 -22.75 -9.31
C VAL A 103 -5.52 -23.74 -9.33
N LEU A 104 -6.72 -23.30 -8.92
CA LEU A 104 -7.90 -24.15 -8.70
C LEU A 104 -8.88 -24.17 -9.87
N GLY A 105 -8.76 -23.23 -10.82
CA GLY A 105 -9.77 -22.93 -11.82
C GLY A 105 -10.94 -22.11 -11.27
N LYS A 106 -11.81 -21.63 -12.15
CA LYS A 106 -12.86 -20.66 -11.83
C LYS A 106 -13.88 -21.18 -10.82
N GLU A 107 -14.50 -22.31 -11.10
CA GLU A 107 -15.59 -22.86 -10.28
C GLU A 107 -15.15 -23.27 -8.88
N LYS A 108 -14.02 -23.98 -8.78
CA LYS A 108 -13.48 -24.43 -7.49
C LYS A 108 -13.00 -23.27 -6.65
N SER A 109 -12.36 -22.25 -7.26
CA SER A 109 -11.89 -21.07 -6.55
C SER A 109 -13.02 -20.23 -5.96
N GLU A 110 -14.15 -20.07 -6.68
CA GLU A 110 -15.31 -19.34 -6.18
C GLU A 110 -15.93 -20.02 -4.96
N LYS A 111 -16.05 -21.36 -4.98
CA LYS A 111 -16.53 -22.12 -3.82
C LYS A 111 -15.60 -22.02 -2.63
N VAL A 112 -14.30 -22.13 -2.85
CA VAL A 112 -13.29 -22.04 -1.78
C VAL A 112 -13.27 -20.64 -1.18
N ILE A 113 -13.27 -19.59 -1.99
CA ILE A 113 -13.35 -18.20 -1.53
C ILE A 113 -14.62 -17.98 -0.72
N ALA A 114 -15.79 -18.41 -1.22
CA ALA A 114 -17.05 -18.28 -0.51
C ALA A 114 -17.05 -19.00 0.84
N ASN A 115 -16.42 -20.16 0.95
CA ASN A 115 -16.29 -20.87 2.21
C ASN A 115 -15.33 -20.18 3.19
N ILE A 116 -14.16 -19.74 2.73
CA ILE A 116 -13.19 -19.02 3.58
C ILE A 116 -13.80 -17.69 4.07
N THR A 117 -14.47 -16.94 3.20
CA THR A 117 -15.03 -15.63 3.55
C THR A 117 -16.25 -15.68 4.46
N LYS A 118 -16.82 -16.88 4.73
CA LYS A 118 -17.85 -17.04 5.76
C LYS A 118 -17.31 -16.82 7.18
N ASP A 119 -16.10 -17.29 7.44
CA ASP A 119 -15.54 -17.36 8.78
C ASP A 119 -14.30 -16.47 8.96
N HIS A 120 -13.59 -16.17 7.88
CA HIS A 120 -12.31 -15.43 7.90
C HIS A 120 -12.21 -14.42 6.77
N ASN A 121 -11.46 -13.34 7.02
CA ASN A 121 -11.00 -12.47 5.94
C ASN A 121 -9.93 -13.21 5.11
N LEU A 122 -9.99 -13.09 3.78
CA LEU A 122 -9.09 -13.81 2.87
C LEU A 122 -7.60 -13.52 3.13
N ILE A 123 -7.26 -12.27 3.47
CA ILE A 123 -5.89 -11.88 3.79
C ILE A 123 -5.43 -12.54 5.08
N ASP A 124 -6.24 -12.42 6.15
CA ASP A 124 -5.93 -12.95 7.47
C ASP A 124 -5.85 -14.49 7.43
N PHE A 125 -6.72 -15.13 6.66
CA PHE A 125 -6.66 -16.58 6.44
C PHE A 125 -5.31 -17.01 5.86
N PHE A 126 -4.83 -16.37 4.79
CA PHE A 126 -3.55 -16.72 4.19
C PHE A 126 -2.33 -16.27 5.00
N GLU A 127 -2.44 -15.22 5.81
CA GLU A 127 -1.39 -14.85 6.77
C GLU A 127 -1.28 -15.85 7.92
N ASN A 128 -2.41 -16.29 8.48
CA ASN A 128 -2.46 -17.33 9.50
C ASN A 128 -2.03 -18.70 8.94
N ALA A 129 -2.40 -19.00 7.73
CA ALA A 129 -2.05 -20.25 7.08
C ALA A 129 -0.53 -20.45 6.86
N LYS A 130 0.26 -19.36 6.79
CA LYS A 130 1.73 -19.42 6.78
C LYS A 130 2.30 -19.87 8.12
N SER A 131 1.69 -19.41 9.21
CA SER A 131 2.11 -19.76 10.57
C SER A 131 1.52 -21.11 11.01
N ASN A 132 0.40 -21.51 10.45
CA ASN A 132 -0.37 -22.71 10.84
C ASN A 132 -0.88 -23.48 9.60
N PRO A 133 -0.03 -24.25 8.89
CA PRO A 133 -0.38 -24.98 7.67
C PRO A 133 -1.60 -25.91 7.73
N PRO A 134 -2.00 -26.47 8.90
CA PRO A 134 -3.20 -27.30 9.01
C PRO A 134 -4.50 -26.61 8.59
N ILE A 135 -4.64 -25.30 8.80
CA ILE A 135 -5.88 -24.55 8.52
C ILE A 135 -6.22 -24.56 7.01
N ILE A 136 -5.20 -24.57 6.15
CA ILE A 136 -5.42 -24.65 4.69
C ILE A 136 -5.98 -26.01 4.26
N LYS A 137 -5.62 -27.09 4.98
CA LYS A 137 -6.01 -28.46 4.60
C LYS A 137 -7.51 -28.73 4.72
N GLU A 138 -8.26 -27.90 5.45
CA GLU A 138 -9.71 -27.99 5.52
C GLU A 138 -10.40 -27.57 4.22
N TYR A 139 -9.76 -26.68 3.46
CA TYR A 139 -10.35 -26.06 2.26
C TYR A 139 -9.66 -26.49 0.96
N LEU A 140 -8.41 -26.98 1.03
CA LEU A 140 -7.55 -27.27 -0.11
C LEU A 140 -6.80 -28.59 0.07
N SER A 141 -6.51 -29.29 -1.05
CA SER A 141 -5.61 -30.44 -1.01
C SER A 141 -4.17 -29.99 -0.68
N LYS A 142 -3.35 -30.92 -0.16
CA LYS A 142 -1.98 -30.63 0.26
C LYS A 142 -1.16 -30.03 -0.89
N GLU A 143 -1.29 -30.57 -2.10
CA GLU A 143 -0.56 -30.12 -3.30
C GLU A 143 -1.00 -28.73 -3.76
N GLU A 144 -2.30 -28.43 -3.68
CA GLU A 144 -2.86 -27.11 -4.01
C GLU A 144 -2.43 -26.07 -3.01
N ALA A 145 -2.45 -26.39 -1.72
CA ALA A 145 -1.99 -25.51 -0.65
C ALA A 145 -0.50 -25.13 -0.82
N GLU A 146 0.38 -26.11 -1.09
CA GLU A 146 1.80 -25.88 -1.30
C GLU A 146 2.07 -24.99 -2.53
N LYS A 147 1.35 -25.21 -3.63
CA LYS A 147 1.47 -24.38 -4.85
C LYS A 147 1.04 -22.92 -4.57
N ILE A 148 -0.07 -22.74 -3.86
CA ILE A 148 -0.59 -21.40 -3.52
C ILE A 148 0.37 -20.66 -2.60
N ILE A 149 0.86 -21.32 -1.54
CA ILE A 149 1.83 -20.72 -0.61
C ILE A 149 3.10 -20.29 -1.35
N LYS A 150 3.68 -21.16 -2.20
CA LYS A 150 4.84 -20.83 -3.02
C LYS A 150 4.63 -19.59 -3.89
N ILE A 151 3.46 -19.48 -4.54
CA ILE A 151 3.15 -18.32 -5.38
C ILE A 151 2.99 -17.05 -4.54
N ILE A 152 2.38 -17.15 -3.35
CA ILE A 152 2.20 -16.00 -2.44
C ILE A 152 3.56 -15.54 -1.91
N GLU A 153 4.45 -16.46 -1.54
CA GLU A 153 5.81 -16.15 -1.09
C GLU A 153 6.64 -15.50 -2.19
N SER A 154 6.61 -16.05 -3.39
CA SER A 154 7.34 -15.47 -4.54
C SER A 154 6.84 -14.06 -4.93
N LYS A 155 5.56 -13.73 -4.63
CA LYS A 155 5.02 -12.38 -4.83
C LYS A 155 5.35 -11.40 -3.69
N LYS A 156 5.66 -11.89 -2.48
CA LYS A 156 6.08 -11.05 -1.34
C LYS A 156 7.46 -10.42 -1.56
N ASP A 157 8.31 -11.03 -2.37
CA ASP A 157 9.69 -10.60 -2.61
C ASP A 157 9.86 -9.39 -3.54
N LYS A 158 8.81 -8.62 -3.80
CA LYS A 158 9.02 -7.24 -4.25
C LYS A 158 9.40 -6.39 -3.03
N ASN A 159 10.63 -6.59 -2.58
CA ASN A 159 11.25 -5.71 -1.60
C ASN A 159 10.98 -4.26 -2.03
N LYS A 160 10.36 -3.49 -1.16
CA LYS A 160 10.20 -2.05 -1.40
C LYS A 160 11.57 -1.45 -1.50
N GLU A 161 11.76 -0.58 -2.48
CA GLU A 161 13.05 0.04 -2.73
C GLU A 161 12.93 1.55 -2.57
N ILE A 162 13.90 2.15 -1.89
CA ILE A 162 14.13 3.59 -1.92
C ILE A 162 15.40 3.85 -2.70
N ARG A 163 15.30 4.65 -3.74
CA ARG A 163 16.41 5.08 -4.57
C ARG A 163 16.61 6.58 -4.39
N GLN A 164 17.83 6.99 -4.08
CA GLN A 164 18.19 8.40 -3.99
C GLN A 164 19.52 8.63 -4.70
N ILE A 165 19.63 9.77 -5.37
CA ILE A 165 20.86 10.20 -6.04
C ILE A 165 21.43 11.34 -5.22
N PHE A 166 22.74 11.30 -5.00
CA PHE A 166 23.48 12.35 -4.33
C PHE A 166 24.83 12.60 -5.00
N ASN A 167 25.34 13.79 -4.82
CA ASN A 167 26.68 14.17 -5.26
C ASN A 167 27.60 14.20 -4.04
N LEU A 168 28.80 13.68 -4.21
CA LEU A 168 29.87 13.72 -3.23
C LEU A 168 31.19 13.91 -3.95
N SER A 169 31.86 15.02 -3.71
CA SER A 169 33.13 15.38 -4.35
C SER A 169 34.08 16.03 -3.36
N THR A 170 35.36 16.02 -3.67
CA THR A 170 36.38 16.67 -2.86
C THR A 170 37.52 17.13 -3.76
N LYS A 171 38.19 18.18 -3.36
CA LYS A 171 39.37 18.75 -4.05
C LYS A 171 40.71 18.23 -3.47
N SER A 172 40.63 17.33 -2.48
CA SER A 172 41.83 16.76 -1.85
C SER A 172 42.56 15.80 -2.79
N SER A 173 43.87 15.73 -2.73
CA SER A 173 44.72 14.80 -3.49
C SER A 173 44.36 13.32 -3.23
N ASN A 174 43.97 12.98 -2.00
CA ASN A 174 43.54 11.64 -1.60
C ASN A 174 42.00 11.47 -1.64
N GLY A 175 41.30 12.32 -2.36
CA GLY A 175 39.85 12.41 -2.36
C GLY A 175 39.13 11.12 -2.70
N ILE A 176 39.61 10.38 -3.70
CA ILE A 176 38.99 9.12 -4.12
C ILE A 176 39.03 8.06 -3.01
N VAL A 177 40.17 7.96 -2.29
CA VAL A 177 40.34 7.01 -1.19
C VAL A 177 39.40 7.38 -0.03
N THR A 178 39.31 8.66 0.30
CA THR A 178 38.45 9.18 1.36
C THR A 178 36.96 8.92 1.04
N ILE A 179 36.51 9.25 -0.16
CA ILE A 179 35.11 9.02 -0.60
C ILE A 179 34.82 7.53 -0.58
N LYS A 180 35.70 6.68 -1.12
CA LYS A 180 35.52 5.23 -1.13
C LYS A 180 35.37 4.67 0.30
N LYS A 181 36.20 5.13 1.24
CA LYS A 181 36.11 4.72 2.64
C LYS A 181 34.76 5.12 3.24
N ILE A 182 34.37 6.38 3.13
CA ILE A 182 33.09 6.90 3.63
C ILE A 182 31.91 6.05 3.09
N LEU A 183 31.86 5.85 1.78
CA LEU A 183 30.76 5.13 1.13
C LEU A 183 30.74 3.65 1.51
N THR A 184 31.91 3.00 1.66
CA THR A 184 32.00 1.60 2.09
C THR A 184 31.53 1.41 3.53
N ASP A 185 31.96 2.30 4.43
CA ASP A 185 31.60 2.23 5.85
C ASP A 185 30.08 2.46 6.03
N LEU A 186 29.54 3.46 5.35
CA LEU A 186 28.10 3.73 5.38
C LEU A 186 27.25 2.62 4.73
N SER A 187 27.74 2.04 3.61
CA SER A 187 27.06 0.92 2.95
C SER A 187 26.92 -0.28 3.88
N LYS A 188 27.98 -0.62 4.62
CA LYS A 188 27.96 -1.71 5.60
C LYS A 188 27.07 -1.39 6.80
N LYS A 189 27.18 -0.18 7.35
CA LYS A 189 26.42 0.25 8.53
C LYS A 189 24.92 0.26 8.31
N TYR A 190 24.47 0.73 7.15
CA TYR A 190 23.05 0.85 6.81
C TYR A 190 22.52 -0.28 5.95
N ASN A 191 23.31 -1.32 5.69
CA ASN A 191 22.96 -2.46 4.84
C ASN A 191 22.31 -2.01 3.51
N CYS A 192 22.92 -1.01 2.86
CA CYS A 192 22.43 -0.42 1.62
C CYS A 192 23.42 -0.63 0.48
N ASN A 193 22.92 -0.57 -0.75
CA ASN A 193 23.76 -0.66 -1.95
C ASN A 193 24.04 0.75 -2.50
N ILE A 194 25.33 1.10 -2.60
CA ILE A 194 25.76 2.37 -3.18
C ILE A 194 26.45 2.08 -4.51
N SER A 195 25.97 2.68 -5.59
CA SER A 195 26.52 2.55 -6.94
C SER A 195 27.00 3.90 -7.49
N TYR A 196 28.12 3.86 -8.18
CA TYR A 196 28.66 5.00 -8.92
C TYR A 196 27.86 5.20 -10.21
N ILE A 197 27.50 6.44 -10.52
CA ILE A 197 26.79 6.80 -11.76
C ILE A 197 27.72 7.58 -12.69
N ALA A 198 28.34 8.64 -12.18
CA ALA A 198 29.20 9.54 -12.91
C ALA A 198 30.16 10.25 -11.95
N ALA A 199 31.10 11.05 -12.45
CA ALA A 199 32.04 11.78 -11.62
C ALA A 199 31.35 12.56 -10.48
N GLY A 200 31.64 12.18 -9.24
CA GLY A 200 31.03 12.75 -8.05
C GLY A 200 29.55 12.40 -7.82
N LYS A 201 28.93 11.57 -8.65
CA LYS A 201 27.51 11.24 -8.58
C LYS A 201 27.29 9.77 -8.23
N TYR A 202 26.51 9.54 -7.19
CA TYR A 202 26.26 8.20 -6.63
C TYR A 202 24.76 7.97 -6.48
N ARG A 203 24.37 6.70 -6.52
CA ARG A 203 23.01 6.23 -6.23
C ARG A 203 23.06 5.33 -5.01
N ILE A 204 22.19 5.61 -4.05
CA ILE A 204 21.92 4.71 -2.94
C ILE A 204 20.62 3.96 -3.20
N LEU A 205 20.60 2.69 -2.82
CA LEU A 205 19.47 1.80 -2.92
C LEU A 205 19.28 1.09 -1.58
N PHE A 206 18.18 1.38 -0.92
CA PHE A 206 17.69 0.64 0.23
C PHE A 206 16.64 -0.38 -0.22
N LYS A 207 16.71 -1.59 0.31
CA LYS A 207 15.73 -2.64 0.08
C LYS A 207 15.20 -3.16 1.40
N GLY A 208 13.89 -3.36 1.51
CA GLY A 208 13.27 -3.89 2.72
C GLY A 208 11.77 -4.05 2.60
N GLU A 209 11.15 -4.59 3.64
CA GLU A 209 9.73 -4.91 3.65
C GLU A 209 8.84 -3.71 3.96
N ASP A 210 9.30 -2.77 4.81
CA ASP A 210 8.54 -1.60 5.24
C ASP A 210 9.13 -0.28 4.73
N PHE A 211 8.31 0.45 3.96
CA PHE A 211 8.70 1.75 3.40
C PHE A 211 8.97 2.82 4.48
N LYS A 212 8.30 2.75 5.63
CA LYS A 212 8.54 3.71 6.74
C LYS A 212 9.92 3.51 7.35
N ILE A 213 10.31 2.24 7.55
CA ILE A 213 11.64 1.88 8.07
C ILE A 213 12.70 2.34 7.07
N LEU A 214 12.54 2.00 5.78
CA LEU A 214 13.47 2.40 4.73
C LEU A 214 13.63 3.92 4.63
N LYS A 215 12.54 4.67 4.79
CA LYS A 215 12.59 6.13 4.78
C LYS A 215 13.32 6.68 5.99
N SER A 216 13.13 6.10 7.17
CA SER A 216 13.87 6.46 8.39
C SER A 216 15.36 6.19 8.23
N GLU A 217 15.74 5.03 7.70
CA GLU A 217 17.13 4.66 7.44
C GLU A 217 17.78 5.58 6.39
N ASN A 218 17.06 5.91 5.32
CA ASN A 218 17.53 6.86 4.32
C ASN A 218 17.77 8.25 4.91
N ASN A 219 16.91 8.72 5.81
CA ASN A 219 17.10 10.01 6.48
C ASN A 219 18.34 9.97 7.40
N LYS A 220 18.51 8.93 8.20
CA LYS A 220 19.67 8.74 9.07
C LYS A 220 20.97 8.67 8.25
N PHE A 221 20.96 7.93 7.16
CA PHE A 221 22.09 7.87 6.24
C PHE A 221 22.44 9.27 5.69
N THR A 222 21.42 10.03 5.27
CA THR A 222 21.60 11.38 4.73
C THR A 222 22.24 12.33 5.75
N GLU A 223 21.79 12.31 6.99
CA GLU A 223 22.36 13.11 8.07
C GLU A 223 23.81 12.71 8.37
N GLU A 224 24.11 11.43 8.35
CA GLU A 224 25.44 10.93 8.68
C GLU A 224 26.44 11.19 7.54
N ILE A 225 26.06 11.00 6.30
CA ILE A 225 26.94 11.31 5.15
C ILE A 225 27.22 12.81 5.09
N GLU A 226 26.26 13.67 5.41
CA GLU A 226 26.48 15.11 5.49
C GLU A 226 27.50 15.50 6.58
N LYS A 227 27.39 14.88 7.76
CA LYS A 227 28.36 15.07 8.86
C LYS A 227 29.77 14.60 8.49
N LEU A 228 29.86 13.41 7.86
CA LEU A 228 31.17 12.87 7.44
C LEU A 228 31.78 13.68 6.28
N SER A 229 30.97 14.21 5.39
CA SER A 229 31.42 15.07 4.29
C SER A 229 32.05 16.36 4.83
N LYS A 230 31.39 17.03 5.76
CA LYS A 230 31.92 18.24 6.42
C LYS A 230 33.23 17.96 7.15
N LYS A 231 33.33 16.82 7.84
CA LYS A 231 34.55 16.42 8.57
C LYS A 231 35.74 16.14 7.66
N ASN A 232 35.48 15.69 6.43
CA ASN A 232 36.53 15.29 5.48
C ASN A 232 36.72 16.30 4.32
N ASN A 233 36.22 17.53 4.46
CA ASN A 233 36.26 18.57 3.42
C ASN A 233 35.75 18.09 2.06
N CYS A 234 34.60 17.41 2.07
CA CYS A 234 33.89 16.96 0.89
C CYS A 234 32.61 17.79 0.69
N ASP A 235 32.33 18.12 -0.55
CA ASP A 235 31.07 18.76 -0.96
C ASP A 235 30.00 17.69 -1.13
N PHE A 236 28.88 17.84 -0.40
CA PHE A 236 27.74 16.92 -0.46
C PHE A 236 26.48 17.65 -0.85
N SER A 237 25.71 17.06 -1.78
CA SER A 237 24.37 17.55 -2.13
C SER A 237 23.44 16.42 -2.56
N ILE A 238 22.16 16.54 -2.23
CA ILE A 238 21.13 15.61 -2.65
C ILE A 238 20.49 16.12 -3.92
N GLN A 239 20.35 15.27 -4.92
CA GLN A 239 19.58 15.59 -6.11
C GLN A 239 18.09 15.41 -5.79
N LYS A 240 17.32 16.50 -5.78
CA LYS A 240 15.86 16.42 -5.72
C LYS A 240 15.37 15.79 -7.03
N SER A 241 14.63 14.68 -6.94
CA SER A 241 13.92 14.05 -8.06
C SER A 241 12.69 14.85 -8.41
#